data_181f29528f4b49430fabd8445edb88a0
#
_entry.id   181f29528f4b49430fabd8445edb88a0
#
_cell.length_a   1.000
_cell.length_b   1.000
_cell.length_c   1.000
_cell.angle_alpha   90.00
_cell.angle_beta   90.00
_cell.angle_gamma   90.00
#
_symmetry.space_group_name_H-M   'P 1'
#
loop_
_entity.id
_entity.type
_entity.pdbx_description
1 polymer ?
#
loop_
_entity_poly.entity_id
_entity_poly.type
_entity_poly.pdbx_seq_one_letter_code
_entity_poly.pdbx_strand_id
1 'polypeptide(L)'
;MQFLSTFVMQPLSFLPDSFAEYEDLRAILDQGSASFAIRTVCETTVRGRQFAVHTASIGSTDPQAPAIGFFGGIHGLERIGSQLVLDYMRALLARLEWDELLVRQLQSIRLIFMPIVNPGGMWAATRANPNGVDLMRNAPQNADERVPLLAGGQRVGAWLPWYRGRAGAPMEPEAAALLRVVETELASRPLSIALDCHSGYGWSDSIWFPYARTRKLMPHLPEMYVLKTMFERAHPHHGYAFEPQSHQYLLHGDLWDFAYDRAPASNVFLPMTLELGSWLWIKKNPRQLFSRQGMFNPVKAHRTARVLRRHANLLDFLARAAFSSQRWLPQGNRREQLLQSAIDLWYKPESL
;
A
#
# COMPACT_ATOMS: atom_id res chain seq x y z
N MET A 1 -28.29 -3.27 -17.43
CA MET A 1 -28.41 -1.82 -17.65
C MET A 1 -29.45 -1.31 -16.66
N GLN A 2 -29.04 -0.86 -15.46
CA GLN A 2 -29.82 -0.17 -14.40
C GLN A 2 -29.22 -0.44 -13.02
N PHE A 3 -27.97 0.02 -12.79
CA PHE A 3 -27.38 0.11 -11.44
C PHE A 3 -26.56 1.41 -11.25
N LEU A 4 -27.05 2.50 -11.85
CA LEU A 4 -26.39 3.82 -11.80
C LEU A 4 -27.27 4.89 -11.12
N SER A 5 -28.20 4.53 -10.26
CA SER A 5 -28.96 5.55 -9.54
C SER A 5 -28.87 5.36 -8.04
N THR A 6 -28.36 6.36 -7.41
CA THR A 6 -28.41 6.80 -6.00
C THR A 6 -27.08 6.81 -5.26
N PHE A 7 -26.07 7.53 -5.78
CA PHE A 7 -25.11 8.21 -4.92
C PHE A 7 -25.73 9.54 -4.46
N VAL A 8 -26.76 9.45 -3.64
CA VAL A 8 -27.29 10.62 -2.94
C VAL A 8 -26.27 11.04 -1.90
N MET A 9 -25.72 12.23 -2.06
CA MET A 9 -24.98 12.90 -0.98
C MET A 9 -25.91 13.00 0.24
N GLN A 10 -25.67 12.16 1.26
CA GLN A 10 -26.32 12.34 2.53
C GLN A 10 -25.81 13.62 3.22
N PRO A 11 -26.68 14.32 3.94
CA PRO A 11 -26.31 15.56 4.59
C PRO A 11 -25.19 15.36 5.63
N LEU A 12 -24.41 16.39 5.76
CA LEU A 12 -23.13 16.63 6.42
C LEU A 12 -23.09 16.45 7.96
N SER A 13 -24.04 15.77 8.58
CA SER A 13 -24.27 15.80 10.04
C SER A 13 -23.69 14.65 10.86
N PHE A 14 -22.97 13.70 10.27
CA PHE A 14 -22.36 12.58 11.02
C PHE A 14 -20.86 12.42 10.71
N LEU A 15 -20.06 13.36 11.19
CA LEU A 15 -18.64 13.12 11.34
C LEU A 15 -18.42 12.48 12.72
N PRO A 16 -17.59 11.43 12.83
CA PRO A 16 -17.30 10.85 14.12
C PRO A 16 -16.56 11.84 15.00
N ASP A 17 -16.98 11.99 16.24
CA ASP A 17 -16.28 12.79 17.24
C ASP A 17 -14.90 12.21 17.57
N SER A 18 -14.72 10.90 17.36
CA SER A 18 -13.47 10.17 17.57
C SER A 18 -12.88 9.65 16.26
N PHE A 19 -11.56 9.61 16.18
CA PHE A 19 -10.80 9.06 15.07
C PHE A 19 -9.87 7.97 15.59
N ALA A 20 -10.41 6.78 15.82
CA ALA A 20 -9.77 5.70 16.54
C ALA A 20 -8.39 5.32 15.96
N GLU A 21 -8.25 5.18 14.63
CA GLU A 21 -6.97 4.82 13.99
C GLU A 21 -5.90 5.91 14.18
N TYR A 22 -6.32 7.18 14.23
CA TYR A 22 -5.39 8.30 14.44
C TYR A 22 -4.99 8.43 15.91
N GLU A 23 -5.91 8.15 16.83
CA GLU A 23 -5.64 8.06 18.26
C GLU A 23 -4.70 6.88 18.56
N ASP A 24 -4.94 5.72 17.94
CA ASP A 24 -4.06 4.55 18.01
C ASP A 24 -2.65 4.86 17.48
N LEU A 25 -2.56 5.55 16.34
CA LEU A 25 -1.27 6.00 15.80
C LEU A 25 -0.52 6.87 16.81
N ARG A 26 -1.18 7.88 17.38
CA ARG A 26 -0.54 8.75 18.38
C ARG A 26 -0.06 7.97 19.59
N ALA A 27 -0.88 7.08 20.13
CA ALA A 27 -0.48 6.24 21.25
C ALA A 27 0.74 5.37 20.94
N ILE A 28 0.83 4.79 19.74
CA ILE A 28 1.98 4.00 19.28
C ILE A 28 3.23 4.88 19.12
N LEU A 29 3.08 6.09 18.57
CA LEU A 29 4.21 7.02 18.41
C LEU A 29 4.72 7.52 19.76
N ASP A 30 3.83 7.82 20.70
CA ASP A 30 4.19 8.24 22.06
C ASP A 30 4.92 7.11 22.79
N GLN A 31 4.39 5.89 22.76
CA GLN A 31 5.04 4.70 23.34
C GLN A 31 6.39 4.41 22.70
N GLY A 32 6.46 4.53 21.38
CA GLY A 32 7.65 4.23 20.57
C GLY A 32 8.63 5.40 20.44
N SER A 33 8.44 6.52 21.14
CA SER A 33 9.22 7.75 20.95
C SER A 33 10.73 7.59 21.18
N ALA A 34 11.14 6.63 21.99
CA ALA A 34 12.56 6.28 22.19
C ALA A 34 13.12 5.35 21.10
N SER A 35 12.28 4.65 20.36
CA SER A 35 12.67 3.62 19.37
C SER A 35 12.49 4.09 17.93
N PHE A 36 11.43 4.86 17.66
CA PHE A 36 11.13 5.38 16.34
C PHE A 36 11.69 6.78 16.12
N ALA A 37 12.30 6.99 14.97
CA ALA A 37 12.52 8.34 14.44
C ALA A 37 11.20 8.80 13.78
N ILE A 38 10.50 9.71 14.46
CA ILE A 38 9.17 10.21 14.08
C ILE A 38 9.30 11.54 13.33
N ARG A 39 8.59 11.69 12.21
CA ARG A 39 8.54 12.94 11.44
C ARG A 39 7.11 13.22 10.97
N THR A 40 6.68 14.48 11.05
CA THR A 40 5.53 14.98 10.31
C THR A 40 5.98 15.35 8.90
N VAL A 41 5.38 14.72 7.88
CA VAL A 41 5.79 14.89 6.48
C VAL A 41 4.90 15.84 5.68
N CYS A 42 3.66 15.99 6.10
CA CYS A 42 2.73 17.04 5.67
C CYS A 42 1.57 17.16 6.67
N GLU A 43 0.71 18.13 6.42
CA GLU A 43 -0.52 18.35 7.16
C GLU A 43 -1.68 18.53 6.18
N THR A 44 -2.87 18.08 6.58
CA THR A 44 -4.10 18.25 5.82
C THR A 44 -5.18 18.84 6.71
N THR A 45 -6.02 19.68 6.12
CA THR A 45 -7.13 20.31 6.85
C THR A 45 -8.45 19.91 6.22
N VAL A 46 -9.37 19.45 7.06
CA VAL A 46 -10.72 19.10 6.64
C VAL A 46 -11.73 19.68 7.62
N ARG A 47 -12.62 20.55 7.11
CA ARG A 47 -13.67 21.22 7.90
C ARG A 47 -13.15 21.93 9.17
N GLY A 48 -12.01 22.62 9.03
CA GLY A 48 -11.37 23.36 10.13
C GLY A 48 -10.57 22.49 11.11
N ARG A 49 -10.57 21.17 10.96
CA ARG A 49 -9.74 20.26 11.74
C ARG A 49 -8.48 19.91 10.99
N GLN A 50 -7.32 20.06 11.64
CA GLN A 50 -6.02 19.78 11.08
C GLN A 50 -5.52 18.39 11.52
N PHE A 51 -4.92 17.66 10.59
CA PHE A 51 -4.32 16.35 10.81
C PHE A 51 -2.90 16.33 10.24
N ALA A 52 -1.94 15.94 11.05
CA ALA A 52 -0.58 15.70 10.60
C ALA A 52 -0.47 14.29 9.99
N VAL A 53 0.31 14.18 8.93
CA VAL A 53 0.69 12.90 8.33
C VAL A 53 2.08 12.55 8.86
N HIS A 54 2.17 11.43 9.56
CA HIS A 54 3.39 11.00 10.23
C HIS A 54 4.07 9.86 9.50
N THR A 55 5.40 9.87 9.54
CA THR A 55 6.23 8.69 9.32
C THR A 55 6.94 8.32 10.62
N ALA A 56 7.10 7.03 10.84
CA ALA A 56 7.95 6.48 11.88
C ALA A 56 8.95 5.53 11.24
N SER A 57 10.20 5.57 11.67
CA SER A 57 11.21 4.67 11.14
C SER A 57 12.13 4.17 12.23
N ILE A 58 12.60 2.93 12.08
CA ILE A 58 13.47 2.26 13.03
C ILE A 58 14.54 1.44 12.31
N GLY A 59 15.65 1.19 12.97
CA GLY A 59 16.72 0.36 12.45
C GLY A 59 17.86 1.18 11.85
N SER A 60 18.65 0.56 10.97
CA SER A 60 19.88 1.13 10.43
C SER A 60 19.69 2.47 9.75
N THR A 61 20.56 3.42 10.06
CA THR A 61 20.64 4.72 9.37
C THR A 61 21.62 4.71 8.20
N ASP A 62 22.37 3.62 8.01
CA ASP A 62 23.27 3.45 6.89
C ASP A 62 22.47 3.49 5.57
N PRO A 63 22.79 4.40 4.62
CA PRO A 63 22.12 4.48 3.33
C PRO A 63 22.34 3.24 2.45
N GLN A 64 23.35 2.42 2.76
CA GLN A 64 23.62 1.16 2.07
C GLN A 64 22.81 -0.02 2.64
N ALA A 65 22.20 0.14 3.82
CA ALA A 65 21.35 -0.89 4.39
C ALA A 65 20.06 -1.03 3.57
N PRO A 66 19.58 -2.26 3.33
CA PRO A 66 18.27 -2.47 2.72
C PRO A 66 17.15 -1.84 3.54
N ALA A 67 16.05 -1.48 2.87
CA ALA A 67 14.90 -0.93 3.58
C ALA A 67 13.59 -1.58 3.17
N ILE A 68 12.60 -1.47 4.05
CA ILE A 68 11.22 -1.79 3.73
C ILE A 68 10.29 -0.73 4.32
N GLY A 69 9.32 -0.29 3.51
CA GLY A 69 8.26 0.63 3.91
C GLY A 69 6.90 -0.06 3.94
N PHE A 70 6.13 0.24 4.99
CA PHE A 70 4.74 -0.19 5.14
C PHE A 70 3.83 1.03 5.16
N PHE A 71 2.87 1.04 4.23
CA PHE A 71 1.96 2.15 4.00
C PHE A 71 0.51 1.70 4.17
N GLY A 72 -0.35 2.62 4.56
CA GLY A 72 -1.77 2.35 4.67
C GLY A 72 -2.60 3.62 4.65
N GLY A 73 -3.91 3.48 4.40
CA GLY A 73 -4.84 4.57 4.47
C GLY A 73 -4.65 5.65 3.39
N ILE A 74 -4.12 5.31 2.22
CA ILE A 74 -4.11 6.19 1.05
C ILE A 74 -5.56 6.49 0.64
N HIS A 75 -6.41 5.47 0.65
CA HIS A 75 -7.85 5.67 0.56
C HIS A 75 -8.47 5.69 1.95
N GLY A 76 -9.15 6.78 2.31
CA GLY A 76 -9.64 6.96 3.67
C GLY A 76 -10.77 5.99 4.08
N LEU A 77 -11.42 5.31 3.13
CA LEU A 77 -12.40 4.25 3.43
C LEU A 77 -11.77 2.92 3.83
N GLU A 78 -10.51 2.69 3.50
CA GLU A 78 -9.80 1.40 3.60
C GLU A 78 -9.05 1.28 4.93
N ARG A 79 -9.78 1.40 6.05
CA ARG A 79 -9.22 1.47 7.40
C ARG A 79 -8.45 0.23 7.81
N ILE A 80 -8.84 -0.95 7.31
CA ILE A 80 -8.20 -2.23 7.65
C ILE A 80 -6.72 -2.27 7.23
N GLY A 81 -6.34 -1.60 6.13
CA GLY A 81 -4.95 -1.46 5.71
C GLY A 81 -4.13 -0.68 6.73
N SER A 82 -4.65 0.47 7.19
CA SER A 82 -4.03 1.23 8.28
C SER A 82 -3.93 0.43 9.58
N GLN A 83 -5.00 -0.25 9.97
CA GLN A 83 -5.03 -1.10 11.17
C GLN A 83 -3.97 -2.20 11.11
N LEU A 84 -3.73 -2.79 9.92
CA LEU A 84 -2.70 -3.80 9.74
C LEU A 84 -1.29 -3.23 10.00
N VAL A 85 -0.99 -2.06 9.46
CA VAL A 85 0.30 -1.40 9.69
C VAL A 85 0.46 -0.98 11.15
N LEU A 86 -0.57 -0.41 11.77
CA LEU A 86 -0.57 -0.03 13.19
C LEU A 86 -0.38 -1.24 14.12
N ASP A 87 -1.06 -2.35 13.82
CA ASP A 87 -0.94 -3.59 14.59
C ASP A 87 0.48 -4.16 14.50
N TYR A 88 1.08 -4.11 13.31
CA TYR A 88 2.47 -4.53 13.12
C TYR A 88 3.47 -3.63 13.87
N MET A 89 3.27 -2.30 13.87
CA MET A 89 4.08 -1.37 14.65
C MET A 89 4.00 -1.66 16.16
N ARG A 90 2.79 -1.93 16.67
CA ARG A 90 2.56 -2.28 18.08
C ARG A 90 3.25 -3.60 18.43
N ALA A 91 3.11 -4.61 17.58
CA ALA A 91 3.77 -5.90 17.75
C ALA A 91 5.30 -5.76 17.71
N LEU A 92 5.83 -4.90 16.83
CA LEU A 92 7.25 -4.61 16.74
C LEU A 92 7.77 -4.00 18.04
N LEU A 93 7.11 -2.98 18.61
CA LEU A 93 7.49 -2.38 19.89
C LEU A 93 7.52 -3.40 21.02
N ALA A 94 6.49 -4.23 21.14
CA ALA A 94 6.46 -5.28 22.16
C ALA A 94 7.58 -6.32 21.99
N ARG A 95 7.98 -6.63 20.76
CA ARG A 95 9.09 -7.55 20.46
C ARG A 95 10.45 -6.96 20.76
N LEU A 96 10.63 -5.65 20.68
CA LEU A 96 11.92 -5.02 21.02
C LEU A 96 12.37 -5.30 22.45
N GLU A 97 11.44 -5.61 23.35
CA GLU A 97 11.74 -5.88 24.76
C GLU A 97 12.42 -7.24 24.98
N TRP A 98 12.24 -8.22 24.06
CA TRP A 98 12.67 -9.60 24.31
C TRP A 98 13.25 -10.33 23.08
N ASP A 99 12.99 -9.85 21.84
CA ASP A 99 13.37 -10.55 20.60
C ASP A 99 14.73 -10.07 20.11
N GLU A 100 15.78 -10.73 20.60
CA GLU A 100 17.17 -10.44 20.26
C GLU A 100 17.44 -10.57 18.74
N LEU A 101 16.74 -11.49 18.04
CA LEU A 101 16.90 -11.63 16.59
C LEU A 101 16.36 -10.41 15.86
N LEU A 102 15.24 -9.86 16.28
CA LEU A 102 14.70 -8.63 15.75
C LEU A 102 15.66 -7.46 15.97
N VAL A 103 16.22 -7.32 17.19
CA VAL A 103 17.17 -6.26 17.50
C VAL A 103 18.39 -6.33 16.58
N ARG A 104 18.96 -7.52 16.38
CA ARG A 104 20.08 -7.73 15.46
C ARG A 104 19.69 -7.46 13.99
N GLN A 105 18.50 -7.86 13.57
CA GLN A 105 18.00 -7.57 12.23
C GLN A 105 17.92 -6.06 11.98
N LEU A 106 17.40 -5.29 12.93
CA LEU A 106 17.28 -3.84 12.83
C LEU A 106 18.63 -3.11 12.73
N GLN A 107 19.73 -3.69 13.18
CA GLN A 107 21.06 -3.13 12.97
C GLN A 107 21.47 -3.08 11.48
N SER A 108 20.86 -3.91 10.64
CA SER A 108 21.24 -4.09 9.23
C SER A 108 20.15 -3.75 8.22
N ILE A 109 18.95 -3.38 8.68
CA ILE A 109 17.85 -2.92 7.82
C ILE A 109 17.18 -1.68 8.38
N ARG A 110 16.48 -0.95 7.51
CA ARG A 110 15.60 0.17 7.86
C ARG A 110 14.15 -0.21 7.66
N LEU A 111 13.32 -0.06 8.67
CA LEU A 111 11.87 -0.15 8.55
C LEU A 111 11.27 1.25 8.57
N ILE A 112 10.35 1.52 7.65
CA ILE A 112 9.65 2.79 7.52
C ILE A 112 8.14 2.53 7.57
N PHE A 113 7.41 3.33 8.32
CA PHE A 113 5.96 3.23 8.47
C PHE A 113 5.30 4.56 8.13
N MET A 114 4.25 4.52 7.32
CA MET A 114 3.34 5.63 7.06
C MET A 114 1.91 5.07 7.09
N PRO A 115 1.38 4.77 8.28
CA PRO A 115 0.17 3.96 8.43
C PRO A 115 -1.12 4.67 8.06
N ILE A 116 -1.12 6.01 8.03
CA ILE A 116 -2.27 6.83 7.65
C ILE A 116 -1.80 7.94 6.72
N VAL A 117 -1.84 7.67 5.41
CA VAL A 117 -1.42 8.63 4.38
C VAL A 117 -2.45 9.73 4.18
N ASN A 118 -3.76 9.40 4.28
CA ASN A 118 -4.88 10.31 4.05
C ASN A 118 -5.77 10.43 5.30
N PRO A 119 -5.28 11.07 6.36
CA PRO A 119 -6.07 11.20 7.59
C PRO A 119 -7.36 12.02 7.39
N GLY A 120 -7.34 13.02 6.51
CA GLY A 120 -8.52 13.83 6.21
C GLY A 120 -9.63 13.04 5.53
N GLY A 121 -9.31 12.23 4.53
CA GLY A 121 -10.24 11.33 3.87
C GLY A 121 -10.73 10.21 4.80
N MET A 122 -9.85 9.67 5.65
CA MET A 122 -10.21 8.64 6.61
C MET A 122 -11.17 9.17 7.68
N TRP A 123 -10.93 10.35 8.22
CA TRP A 123 -11.83 11.00 9.15
C TRP A 123 -13.19 11.34 8.52
N ALA A 124 -13.18 11.85 7.28
CA ALA A 124 -14.40 12.17 6.54
C ALA A 124 -15.13 10.94 5.96
N ALA A 125 -14.58 9.74 6.14
CA ALA A 125 -15.05 8.49 5.56
C ALA A 125 -15.25 8.59 4.03
N THR A 126 -14.25 9.13 3.34
CA THR A 126 -14.18 9.23 1.87
C THR A 126 -13.00 8.44 1.33
N ARG A 127 -13.11 7.96 0.08
CA ARG A 127 -11.97 7.35 -0.62
C ARG A 127 -10.88 8.39 -0.89
N ALA A 128 -11.31 9.52 -1.46
CA ALA A 128 -10.46 10.64 -1.82
C ALA A 128 -9.96 11.43 -0.59
N ASN A 129 -8.97 12.29 -0.80
CA ASN A 129 -8.54 13.27 0.18
C ASN A 129 -9.59 14.40 0.34
N PRO A 130 -9.40 15.39 1.24
CA PRO A 130 -10.34 16.49 1.44
C PRO A 130 -10.65 17.32 0.19
N ASN A 131 -9.74 17.37 -0.78
CA ASN A 131 -9.93 18.04 -2.07
C ASN A 131 -10.69 17.21 -3.11
N GLY A 132 -11.16 16.00 -2.72
CA GLY A 132 -11.86 15.07 -3.60
C GLY A 132 -10.94 14.33 -4.58
N VAL A 133 -9.62 14.37 -4.37
CA VAL A 133 -8.62 13.72 -5.23
C VAL A 133 -8.33 12.30 -4.74
N ASP A 134 -8.41 11.33 -5.65
CA ASP A 134 -7.93 9.96 -5.43
C ASP A 134 -6.39 9.98 -5.47
N LEU A 135 -5.77 9.83 -4.32
CA LEU A 135 -4.32 9.97 -4.19
C LEU A 135 -3.54 8.93 -5.02
N MET A 136 -4.07 7.69 -5.15
CA MET A 136 -3.45 6.64 -5.97
C MET A 136 -3.49 6.93 -7.48
N ARG A 137 -4.19 7.97 -7.91
CA ARG A 137 -4.29 8.39 -9.30
C ARG A 137 -3.73 9.80 -9.54
N ASN A 138 -3.06 10.35 -8.52
CA ASN A 138 -2.65 11.75 -8.51
C ASN A 138 -1.26 12.01 -9.12
N ALA A 139 -0.47 10.97 -9.40
CA ALA A 139 0.81 11.16 -10.11
C ALA A 139 0.59 11.79 -11.50
N PRO A 140 1.53 12.62 -11.97
CA PRO A 140 1.39 13.35 -13.25
C PRO A 140 1.53 12.48 -14.49
N GLN A 141 1.66 11.16 -14.33
CA GLN A 141 1.86 10.17 -15.38
C GLN A 141 0.53 9.64 -15.93
N ASN A 142 0.45 9.45 -17.23
CA ASN A 142 -0.69 8.81 -17.87
C ASN A 142 -0.39 7.34 -18.16
N ALA A 143 -1.46 6.53 -18.34
CA ALA A 143 -1.31 5.21 -18.89
C ALA A 143 -0.87 5.28 -20.37
N ASP A 144 -0.08 4.31 -20.77
CA ASP A 144 0.40 4.17 -22.16
C ASP A 144 -0.72 3.63 -23.09
N GLU A 145 -1.72 2.98 -22.51
CA GLU A 145 -2.80 2.31 -23.21
C GLU A 145 -4.18 2.78 -22.70
N ARG A 146 -5.24 2.33 -23.39
CA ARG A 146 -6.61 2.69 -23.02
C ARG A 146 -6.98 2.15 -21.64
N VAL A 147 -7.51 3.01 -20.78
CA VAL A 147 -7.98 2.67 -19.45
C VAL A 147 -9.51 2.52 -19.38
N PRO A 148 -10.04 1.78 -18.38
CA PRO A 148 -11.47 1.75 -18.12
C PRO A 148 -12.04 3.15 -17.86
N LEU A 149 -13.20 3.43 -18.42
CA LEU A 149 -13.88 4.70 -18.21
C LEU A 149 -14.11 4.96 -16.71
N LEU A 150 -13.78 6.15 -16.23
CA LEU A 150 -13.81 6.59 -14.83
C LEU A 150 -12.79 5.82 -13.95
N ALA A 151 -12.92 4.52 -13.78
CA ALA A 151 -12.11 3.71 -12.86
C ALA A 151 -10.59 3.80 -13.11
N GLY A 152 -10.21 3.99 -14.37
CA GLY A 152 -8.81 4.26 -14.74
C GLY A 152 -8.28 5.63 -14.34
N GLY A 153 -9.09 6.47 -13.70
CA GLY A 153 -8.75 7.83 -13.31
C GLY A 153 -9.27 8.88 -14.28
N GLN A 154 -10.00 9.88 -13.76
CA GLN A 154 -10.66 10.92 -14.55
C GLN A 154 -10.29 12.34 -14.07
N ARG A 155 -10.48 13.33 -14.94
CA ARG A 155 -10.25 14.76 -14.66
C ARG A 155 -11.50 15.62 -14.89
N VAL A 156 -12.68 14.99 -14.92
CA VAL A 156 -13.97 15.66 -15.13
C VAL A 156 -14.34 16.49 -13.91
N GLY A 157 -14.21 15.93 -12.70
CA GLY A 157 -14.48 16.66 -11.47
C GLY A 157 -14.39 15.81 -10.21
N ALA A 158 -14.16 16.46 -9.08
CA ALA A 158 -14.03 15.86 -7.75
C ALA A 158 -15.32 15.22 -7.21
N TRP A 159 -16.47 15.49 -7.83
CA TRP A 159 -17.76 14.90 -7.48
C TRP A 159 -17.96 13.48 -8.02
N LEU A 160 -17.09 13.06 -8.99
CA LEU A 160 -17.01 11.70 -9.49
C LEU A 160 -15.86 10.94 -8.83
N PRO A 161 -16.01 9.63 -8.60
CA PRO A 161 -14.92 8.79 -8.09
C PRO A 161 -13.68 8.82 -9.00
N TRP A 162 -12.54 8.49 -8.42
CA TRP A 162 -11.24 8.38 -9.12
C TRP A 162 -10.76 9.68 -9.78
N TYR A 163 -11.12 10.84 -9.20
CA TYR A 163 -10.65 12.11 -9.69
C TYR A 163 -9.15 12.29 -9.42
N ARG A 164 -8.39 12.63 -10.45
CA ARG A 164 -6.92 12.76 -10.44
C ARG A 164 -6.40 14.15 -10.04
N GLY A 165 -7.29 15.10 -9.76
CA GLY A 165 -6.96 16.52 -9.70
C GLY A 165 -7.02 17.21 -11.07
N ARG A 166 -6.84 18.51 -11.11
CA ARG A 166 -6.82 19.32 -12.34
C ARG A 166 -5.61 18.95 -13.20
N ALA A 167 -5.77 19.00 -14.51
CA ALA A 167 -4.63 18.86 -15.42
C ALA A 167 -3.60 19.99 -15.18
N GLY A 168 -2.34 19.62 -15.06
CA GLY A 168 -1.25 20.59 -14.82
C GLY A 168 -1.16 21.12 -13.38
N ALA A 169 -2.09 20.78 -12.49
CA ALA A 169 -1.96 21.11 -11.08
C ALA A 169 -0.84 20.27 -10.41
N PRO A 170 -0.21 20.80 -9.35
CA PRO A 170 0.70 20.01 -8.54
C PRO A 170 -0.04 18.84 -7.91
N MET A 171 0.72 17.83 -7.49
CA MET A 171 0.18 16.71 -6.71
C MET A 171 -0.35 17.19 -5.36
N GLU A 172 -1.32 16.46 -4.83
CA GLU A 172 -1.82 16.70 -3.48
C GLU A 172 -0.69 16.56 -2.44
N PRO A 173 -0.71 17.34 -1.35
CA PRO A 173 0.34 17.33 -0.33
C PRO A 173 0.65 15.95 0.23
N GLU A 174 -0.38 15.13 0.45
CA GLU A 174 -0.26 13.77 0.98
C GLU A 174 0.45 12.84 -0.02
N ALA A 175 0.07 12.88 -1.30
CA ALA A 175 0.69 12.10 -2.36
C ALA A 175 2.14 12.52 -2.59
N ALA A 176 2.41 13.83 -2.62
CA ALA A 176 3.75 14.38 -2.75
C ALA A 176 4.64 14.03 -1.54
N ALA A 177 4.08 14.02 -0.33
CA ALA A 177 4.80 13.62 0.88
C ALA A 177 5.16 12.13 0.86
N LEU A 178 4.22 11.26 0.46
CA LEU A 178 4.50 9.83 0.29
C LEU A 178 5.63 9.60 -0.70
N LEU A 179 5.58 10.23 -1.88
CA LEU A 179 6.65 10.09 -2.89
C LEU A 179 8.00 10.57 -2.36
N ARG A 180 8.06 11.70 -1.65
CA ARG A 180 9.32 12.15 -1.03
C ARG A 180 9.87 11.14 -0.04
N VAL A 181 9.01 10.53 0.79
CA VAL A 181 9.42 9.47 1.73
C VAL A 181 9.96 8.27 0.96
N VAL A 182 9.27 7.82 -0.08
CA VAL A 182 9.71 6.70 -0.93
C VAL A 182 11.04 7.02 -1.61
N GLU A 183 11.19 8.19 -2.22
CA GLU A 183 12.41 8.61 -2.91
C GLU A 183 13.61 8.68 -1.95
N THR A 184 13.42 9.24 -0.75
CA THR A 184 14.53 9.50 0.19
C THR A 184 14.87 8.31 1.08
N GLU A 185 13.90 7.50 1.48
CA GLU A 185 14.09 6.44 2.47
C GLU A 185 14.13 5.02 1.85
N LEU A 186 13.57 4.84 0.65
CA LEU A 186 13.47 3.54 -0.01
C LEU A 186 14.24 3.51 -1.33
N ALA A 187 13.78 4.21 -2.36
CA ALA A 187 14.30 4.12 -3.71
C ALA A 187 15.78 4.54 -3.85
N SER A 188 16.27 5.35 -2.93
CA SER A 188 17.69 5.74 -2.84
C SER A 188 18.63 4.61 -2.38
N ARG A 189 18.10 3.51 -1.85
CA ARG A 189 18.89 2.40 -1.29
C ARG A 189 19.15 1.31 -2.31
N PRO A 190 20.24 0.53 -2.17
CA PRO A 190 20.58 -0.55 -3.11
C PRO A 190 19.46 -1.57 -3.26
N LEU A 191 18.75 -1.88 -2.17
CA LEU A 191 17.52 -2.67 -2.19
C LEU A 191 16.47 -2.07 -1.29
N SER A 192 15.26 -1.97 -1.80
CA SER A 192 14.10 -1.63 -0.99
C SER A 192 12.82 -2.31 -1.45
N ILE A 193 11.92 -2.52 -0.48
CA ILE A 193 10.59 -3.06 -0.67
C ILE A 193 9.59 -2.03 -0.15
N ALA A 194 8.46 -1.86 -0.82
CA ALA A 194 7.32 -1.11 -0.30
C ALA A 194 6.09 -2.01 -0.31
N LEU A 195 5.31 -1.99 0.75
CA LEU A 195 4.00 -2.64 0.82
C LEU A 195 2.95 -1.60 1.20
N ASP A 196 2.03 -1.35 0.28
CA ASP A 196 0.87 -0.50 0.49
C ASP A 196 -0.38 -1.35 0.74
N CYS A 197 -1.03 -1.14 1.87
CA CYS A 197 -2.14 -1.98 2.33
C CYS A 197 -3.48 -1.36 1.98
N HIS A 198 -4.17 -1.97 1.03
CA HIS A 198 -5.48 -1.61 0.49
C HIS A 198 -6.56 -2.64 0.78
N SER A 199 -7.79 -2.25 0.50
CA SER A 199 -8.96 -3.15 0.53
C SER A 199 -10.08 -2.58 -0.36
N GLY A 200 -11.01 -3.43 -0.75
CA GLY A 200 -12.19 -2.97 -1.51
C GLY A 200 -12.40 -3.72 -2.82
N TYR A 201 -11.47 -4.55 -3.22
CA TYR A 201 -11.51 -5.26 -4.48
C TYR A 201 -11.32 -6.77 -4.32
N GLY A 202 -12.03 -7.56 -5.12
CA GLY A 202 -11.78 -8.99 -5.31
C GLY A 202 -12.35 -9.93 -4.25
N TRP A 203 -12.37 -11.20 -4.63
CA TRP A 203 -12.81 -12.34 -3.80
C TRP A 203 -11.68 -12.96 -2.98
N SER A 204 -10.43 -12.74 -3.39
CA SER A 204 -9.21 -13.21 -2.75
C SER A 204 -8.28 -12.05 -2.47
N ASP A 205 -7.37 -12.25 -1.54
CA ASP A 205 -6.30 -11.29 -1.28
C ASP A 205 -5.28 -11.37 -2.43
N SER A 206 -4.84 -10.20 -2.92
CA SER A 206 -3.87 -10.11 -4.02
C SER A 206 -2.69 -9.25 -3.62
N ILE A 207 -1.53 -9.56 -4.19
CA ILE A 207 -0.35 -8.73 -4.12
C ILE A 207 -0.05 -8.27 -5.54
N TRP A 208 -0.33 -6.99 -5.79
CA TRP A 208 -0.09 -6.37 -7.08
C TRP A 208 1.26 -5.66 -7.06
N PHE A 209 1.91 -5.62 -8.23
CA PHE A 209 3.16 -4.92 -8.44
C PHE A 209 3.15 -4.20 -9.79
N PRO A 210 4.05 -3.25 -10.06
CA PRO A 210 4.10 -2.53 -11.34
C PRO A 210 4.20 -3.46 -12.56
N TYR A 211 3.58 -3.05 -13.65
CA TYR A 211 2.99 -1.73 -13.86
C TYR A 211 1.47 -1.76 -13.78
N ALA A 212 0.89 -0.63 -13.35
CA ALA A 212 -0.54 -0.37 -13.43
C ALA A 212 -0.91 0.45 -14.69
N ARG A 213 0.02 1.22 -15.27
CA ARG A 213 -0.19 2.10 -16.43
C ARG A 213 0.05 1.44 -17.79
N THR A 214 0.72 0.31 -17.82
CA THR A 214 1.12 -0.36 -19.06
C THR A 214 1.25 -1.88 -18.85
N ARG A 215 1.13 -2.65 -19.94
CA ARG A 215 1.40 -4.11 -19.93
C ARG A 215 2.86 -4.46 -20.21
N LYS A 216 3.75 -3.49 -20.25
CA LYS A 216 5.19 -3.74 -20.37
C LYS A 216 5.73 -4.46 -19.14
N LEU A 217 6.79 -5.23 -19.35
CA LEU A 217 7.49 -5.90 -18.25
C LEU A 217 8.20 -4.88 -17.35
N MET A 218 8.05 -5.03 -16.04
CA MET A 218 8.89 -4.28 -15.12
C MET A 218 10.33 -4.79 -15.15
N PRO A 219 11.35 -3.92 -15.08
CA PRO A 219 12.76 -4.34 -15.06
C PRO A 219 13.12 -5.34 -13.96
N HIS A 220 12.51 -5.25 -12.79
CA HIS A 220 12.76 -6.13 -11.64
C HIS A 220 11.77 -7.32 -11.54
N LEU A 221 11.26 -7.77 -12.69
CA LEU A 221 10.36 -8.93 -12.74
C LEU A 221 11.01 -10.23 -12.21
N PRO A 222 12.30 -10.53 -12.48
CA PRO A 222 12.99 -11.68 -11.89
C PRO A 222 13.03 -11.64 -10.36
N GLU A 223 13.32 -10.48 -9.79
CA GLU A 223 13.39 -10.26 -8.35
C GLU A 223 12.02 -10.47 -7.71
N MET A 224 10.96 -9.97 -8.34
CA MET A 224 9.58 -10.19 -7.90
C MET A 224 9.18 -11.66 -7.96
N TYR A 225 9.59 -12.37 -9.01
CA TYR A 225 9.38 -13.83 -9.15
C TYR A 225 10.05 -14.63 -8.03
N VAL A 226 11.28 -14.28 -7.70
CA VAL A 226 12.00 -14.93 -6.58
C VAL A 226 11.30 -14.65 -5.27
N LEU A 227 10.93 -13.40 -4.99
CA LEU A 227 10.26 -13.01 -3.75
C LEU A 227 8.93 -13.77 -3.58
N LYS A 228 8.11 -13.84 -4.65
CA LYS A 228 6.89 -14.66 -4.70
C LYS A 228 7.20 -16.12 -4.38
N THR A 229 8.14 -16.73 -5.09
CA THR A 229 8.46 -18.17 -4.95
C THR A 229 8.98 -18.50 -3.54
N MET A 230 9.77 -17.59 -2.95
CA MET A 230 10.26 -17.73 -1.57
C MET A 230 9.08 -17.70 -0.58
N PHE A 231 8.15 -16.75 -0.77
CA PHE A 231 6.98 -16.65 0.09
C PHE A 231 6.10 -17.91 0.00
N GLU A 232 5.80 -18.37 -1.19
CA GLU A 232 4.99 -19.57 -1.44
C GLU A 232 5.59 -20.84 -0.81
N ARG A 233 6.93 -20.98 -0.89
CA ARG A 233 7.62 -22.12 -0.26
C ARG A 233 7.63 -22.05 1.25
N ALA A 234 7.74 -20.84 1.83
CA ALA A 234 7.74 -20.64 3.27
C ALA A 234 6.31 -20.72 3.87
N HIS A 235 5.29 -20.38 3.07
CA HIS A 235 3.90 -20.29 3.46
C HIS A 235 2.98 -20.99 2.45
N PRO A 236 3.04 -22.32 2.28
CA PRO A 236 2.35 -23.04 1.19
C PRO A 236 0.82 -22.95 1.26
N HIS A 237 0.25 -22.53 2.39
CA HIS A 237 -1.20 -22.39 2.58
C HIS A 237 -1.67 -20.92 2.51
N HIS A 238 -0.87 -20.02 2.01
CA HIS A 238 -1.32 -18.65 1.75
C HIS A 238 -2.37 -18.61 0.62
N GLY A 239 -3.16 -17.54 0.58
CA GLY A 239 -4.19 -17.39 -0.46
C GLY A 239 -4.00 -16.13 -1.31
N TYR A 240 -2.76 -15.62 -1.44
CA TYR A 240 -2.50 -14.44 -2.26
C TYR A 240 -2.32 -14.82 -3.72
N ALA A 241 -2.95 -14.05 -4.62
CA ALA A 241 -2.57 -13.98 -6.01
C ALA A 241 -1.48 -12.91 -6.18
N PHE A 242 -0.30 -13.31 -6.69
CA PHE A 242 0.78 -12.38 -7.04
C PHE A 242 0.74 -12.11 -8.53
N GLU A 243 0.53 -10.86 -8.93
CA GLU A 243 0.40 -10.50 -10.34
C GLU A 243 0.69 -9.03 -10.63
N PRO A 244 1.07 -8.69 -11.87
CA PRO A 244 1.11 -7.28 -12.28
C PRO A 244 -0.28 -6.64 -12.17
N GLN A 245 -0.34 -5.42 -11.64
CA GLN A 245 -1.59 -4.65 -11.53
C GLN A 245 -2.33 -4.54 -12.88
N SER A 246 -1.57 -4.43 -13.99
CA SER A 246 -2.10 -4.31 -15.34
C SER A 246 -2.94 -5.50 -15.81
N HIS A 247 -2.87 -6.66 -15.13
CA HIS A 247 -3.72 -7.82 -15.43
C HIS A 247 -5.16 -7.61 -14.98
N GLN A 248 -5.39 -6.79 -13.96
CA GLN A 248 -6.72 -6.46 -13.49
C GLN A 248 -7.33 -5.32 -14.33
N TYR A 249 -6.68 -4.19 -14.33
CA TYR A 249 -7.05 -3.03 -15.17
C TYR A 249 -5.91 -2.02 -15.20
N LEU A 250 -5.86 -1.27 -16.29
CA LEU A 250 -4.91 -0.16 -16.43
C LEU A 250 -5.48 1.11 -15.79
N LEU A 251 -4.59 1.95 -15.28
CA LEU A 251 -4.99 3.23 -14.69
C LEU A 251 -3.96 4.34 -14.94
N HIS A 252 -4.45 5.57 -14.91
CA HIS A 252 -3.60 6.77 -14.95
C HIS A 252 -3.13 7.16 -13.55
N GLY A 253 -1.94 7.70 -13.47
CA GLY A 253 -1.45 8.42 -12.29
C GLY A 253 -1.16 7.54 -11.09
N ASP A 254 -0.83 6.28 -11.29
CA ASP A 254 -0.43 5.39 -10.21
C ASP A 254 0.82 5.91 -9.49
N LEU A 255 0.76 6.00 -8.16
CA LEU A 255 1.86 6.51 -7.35
C LEU A 255 3.04 5.55 -7.33
N TRP A 256 2.77 4.24 -7.32
CA TRP A 256 3.84 3.24 -7.24
C TRP A 256 4.56 3.05 -8.56
N ASP A 257 3.85 3.10 -9.69
CA ASP A 257 4.47 3.17 -11.02
C ASP A 257 5.36 4.40 -11.16
N PHE A 258 4.85 5.56 -10.72
CA PHE A 258 5.60 6.82 -10.80
C PHE A 258 6.83 6.81 -9.90
N ALA A 259 6.74 6.27 -8.68
CA ALA A 259 7.87 6.11 -7.78
C ALA A 259 8.90 5.11 -8.34
N TYR A 260 8.42 4.01 -8.94
CA TYR A 260 9.24 2.98 -9.54
C TYR A 260 10.07 3.49 -10.72
N ASP A 261 9.43 4.23 -11.63
CA ASP A 261 10.10 4.81 -12.80
C ASP A 261 11.17 5.86 -12.44
N ARG A 262 11.07 6.48 -11.26
CA ARG A 262 12.00 7.48 -10.74
C ARG A 262 13.12 6.90 -9.89
N ALA A 263 13.01 5.64 -9.50
CA ALA A 263 14.06 4.96 -8.76
C ALA A 263 15.33 4.85 -9.61
N PRO A 264 16.53 5.01 -9.02
CA PRO A 264 17.78 4.81 -9.75
C PRO A 264 17.84 3.41 -10.36
N ALA A 265 18.19 3.29 -11.63
CA ALA A 265 18.26 2.02 -12.34
C ALA A 265 19.29 1.03 -11.74
N SER A 266 20.22 1.53 -10.94
CA SER A 266 21.20 0.70 -10.20
C SER A 266 20.62 0.02 -8.97
N ASN A 267 19.46 0.47 -8.49
CA ASN A 267 18.85 0.03 -7.24
C ASN A 267 17.68 -0.92 -7.52
N VAL A 268 17.50 -1.90 -6.66
CA VAL A 268 16.35 -2.80 -6.72
C VAL A 268 15.25 -2.22 -5.83
N PHE A 269 14.21 -1.68 -6.45
CA PHE A 269 13.02 -1.20 -5.75
C PHE A 269 11.82 -2.07 -6.11
N LEU A 270 11.18 -2.68 -5.11
CA LEU A 270 10.06 -3.62 -5.29
C LEU A 270 8.81 -3.07 -4.60
N PRO A 271 8.08 -2.13 -5.21
CA PRO A 271 6.80 -1.69 -4.68
C PRO A 271 5.72 -2.73 -4.92
N MET A 272 4.89 -2.94 -3.92
CA MET A 272 3.75 -3.87 -3.94
C MET A 272 2.53 -3.24 -3.27
N THR A 273 1.37 -3.60 -3.77
CA THR A 273 0.07 -3.30 -3.17
C THR A 273 -0.57 -4.58 -2.67
N LEU A 274 -0.81 -4.66 -1.37
CA LEU A 274 -1.65 -5.71 -0.78
C LEU A 274 -3.12 -5.27 -0.91
N GLU A 275 -3.87 -5.94 -1.77
CA GLU A 275 -5.31 -5.74 -1.92
C GLU A 275 -6.06 -6.81 -1.16
N LEU A 276 -6.73 -6.42 -0.08
CA LEU A 276 -7.51 -7.34 0.77
C LEU A 276 -8.88 -7.62 0.13
N GLY A 277 -9.17 -8.88 -0.16
CA GLY A 277 -10.38 -9.36 -0.82
C GLY A 277 -11.65 -9.12 0.00
N SER A 278 -12.23 -7.92 -0.14
CA SER A 278 -13.37 -7.48 0.67
C SER A 278 -14.71 -8.09 0.26
N TRP A 279 -14.85 -8.58 -0.97
CA TRP A 279 -16.14 -9.12 -1.47
C TRP A 279 -16.58 -10.38 -0.71
N LEU A 280 -15.64 -11.15 -0.14
CA LEU A 280 -15.97 -12.25 0.78
C LEU A 280 -16.63 -11.76 2.07
N TRP A 281 -16.28 -10.58 2.56
CA TRP A 281 -16.91 -10.03 3.76
C TRP A 281 -18.35 -9.64 3.48
N ILE A 282 -18.59 -9.04 2.31
CA ILE A 282 -19.93 -8.67 1.82
C ILE A 282 -20.78 -9.94 1.61
N LYS A 283 -20.23 -10.97 0.94
CA LYS A 283 -20.92 -12.25 0.75
C LYS A 283 -21.38 -12.87 2.07
N LYS A 284 -20.53 -12.82 3.10
CA LYS A 284 -20.83 -13.36 4.43
C LYS A 284 -21.75 -12.47 5.27
N ASN A 285 -21.89 -11.19 4.92
CA ASN A 285 -22.78 -10.24 5.59
C ASN A 285 -23.26 -9.17 4.58
N PRO A 286 -24.29 -9.45 3.77
CA PRO A 286 -24.79 -8.54 2.72
C PRO A 286 -25.24 -7.18 3.25
N ARG A 287 -25.57 -7.07 4.54
CA ARG A 287 -25.91 -5.77 5.14
C ARG A 287 -24.75 -4.76 5.08
N GLN A 288 -23.52 -5.24 4.89
CA GLN A 288 -22.34 -4.37 4.71
C GLN A 288 -22.42 -3.49 3.44
N LEU A 289 -23.21 -3.90 2.43
CA LEU A 289 -23.46 -3.08 1.24
C LEU A 289 -24.13 -1.72 1.54
N PHE A 290 -24.88 -1.64 2.64
CA PHE A 290 -25.55 -0.41 3.04
C PHE A 290 -24.69 0.51 3.91
N SER A 291 -23.42 0.13 4.13
CA SER A 291 -22.44 0.92 4.87
C SER A 291 -21.24 1.22 3.99
N ARG A 292 -20.90 2.50 3.83
CA ARG A 292 -19.69 2.91 3.08
C ARG A 292 -18.43 2.22 3.59
N GLN A 293 -18.27 2.15 4.90
CA GLN A 293 -17.12 1.47 5.52
C GLN A 293 -17.21 -0.06 5.39
N GLY A 294 -18.42 -0.61 5.41
CA GLY A 294 -18.63 -2.05 5.32
C GLY A 294 -18.21 -2.69 3.99
N MET A 295 -18.17 -1.91 2.91
CA MET A 295 -17.68 -2.38 1.62
C MET A 295 -16.17 -2.63 1.62
N PHE A 296 -15.43 -1.88 2.44
CA PHE A 296 -13.97 -1.87 2.46
C PHE A 296 -13.38 -2.55 3.71
N ASN A 297 -14.18 -2.79 4.75
CA ASN A 297 -13.65 -3.27 6.04
C ASN A 297 -14.44 -4.45 6.60
N PRO A 298 -13.79 -5.34 7.36
CA PRO A 298 -14.49 -6.34 8.15
C PRO A 298 -15.17 -5.66 9.35
N VAL A 299 -16.51 -5.65 9.38
CA VAL A 299 -17.29 -4.95 10.43
C VAL A 299 -17.29 -5.69 11.77
N LYS A 300 -16.97 -7.00 11.78
CA LYS A 300 -16.99 -7.84 12.99
C LYS A 300 -15.59 -7.94 13.57
N ALA A 301 -15.44 -7.66 14.89
CA ALA A 301 -14.16 -7.67 15.59
C ALA A 301 -13.35 -8.98 15.38
N HIS A 302 -14.00 -10.15 15.44
CA HIS A 302 -13.34 -11.44 15.20
C HIS A 302 -12.83 -11.60 13.75
N ARG A 303 -13.46 -10.93 12.76
CA ARG A 303 -13.01 -10.94 11.37
C ARG A 303 -11.81 -9.99 11.19
N THR A 304 -11.87 -8.81 11.80
CA THR A 304 -10.74 -7.88 11.86
C THR A 304 -9.52 -8.59 12.46
N ALA A 305 -9.66 -9.19 13.64
CA ALA A 305 -8.58 -9.93 14.28
C ALA A 305 -8.04 -11.10 13.43
N ARG A 306 -8.90 -11.76 12.63
CA ARG A 306 -8.46 -12.81 11.68
C ARG A 306 -7.64 -12.21 10.54
N VAL A 307 -8.06 -11.08 9.97
CA VAL A 307 -7.34 -10.38 8.90
C VAL A 307 -5.97 -9.97 9.42
N LEU A 308 -5.88 -9.27 10.54
CA LEU A 308 -4.61 -8.80 11.11
C LEU A 308 -3.63 -9.98 11.32
N ARG A 309 -4.08 -11.06 11.98
CA ARG A 309 -3.22 -12.25 12.18
C ARG A 309 -2.77 -12.92 10.88
N ARG A 310 -3.64 -12.96 9.87
CA ARG A 310 -3.33 -13.61 8.59
C ARG A 310 -2.21 -12.87 7.86
N HIS A 311 -2.26 -11.53 7.87
CA HIS A 311 -1.34 -10.72 7.07
C HIS A 311 -0.07 -10.33 7.82
N ALA A 312 -0.02 -10.44 9.16
CA ALA A 312 1.19 -10.18 9.94
C ALA A 312 2.40 -11.00 9.46
N ASN A 313 2.17 -12.28 9.07
CA ASN A 313 3.22 -13.14 8.53
C ASN A 313 3.82 -12.62 7.22
N LEU A 314 3.03 -11.96 6.38
CA LEU A 314 3.53 -11.34 5.14
C LEU A 314 4.47 -10.18 5.46
N LEU A 315 4.08 -9.29 6.39
CA LEU A 315 4.90 -8.14 6.77
C LEU A 315 6.24 -8.61 7.37
N ASP A 316 6.19 -9.61 8.24
CA ASP A 316 7.39 -10.19 8.87
C ASP A 316 8.30 -10.88 7.84
N PHE A 317 7.69 -11.63 6.89
CA PHE A 317 8.44 -12.24 5.79
C PHE A 317 9.15 -11.19 4.92
N LEU A 318 8.46 -10.12 4.55
CA LEU A 318 9.05 -9.07 3.70
C LEU A 318 10.20 -8.34 4.42
N ALA A 319 10.09 -8.09 5.73
CA ALA A 319 11.16 -7.53 6.52
C ALA A 319 12.40 -8.46 6.54
N ARG A 320 12.18 -9.77 6.70
CA ARG A 320 13.26 -10.78 6.63
C ARG A 320 13.83 -10.91 5.22
N ALA A 321 13.01 -10.79 4.19
CA ALA A 321 13.47 -10.82 2.81
C ALA A 321 14.38 -9.62 2.51
N ALA A 322 14.01 -8.41 2.96
CA ALA A 322 14.86 -7.24 2.85
C ALA A 322 16.21 -7.45 3.57
N PHE A 323 16.18 -7.92 4.81
CA PHE A 323 17.39 -8.26 5.59
C PHE A 323 18.30 -9.27 4.87
N SER A 324 17.72 -10.29 4.25
CA SER A 324 18.44 -11.40 3.63
C SER A 324 18.70 -11.20 2.14
N SER A 325 18.59 -9.98 1.64
CA SER A 325 18.61 -9.65 0.20
C SER A 325 19.81 -10.23 -0.56
N GLN A 326 20.99 -10.19 0.00
CA GLN A 326 22.21 -10.73 -0.61
C GLN A 326 22.14 -12.25 -0.89
N ARG A 327 21.25 -12.99 -0.21
CA ARG A 327 21.10 -14.44 -0.38
C ARG A 327 20.17 -14.84 -1.52
N TRP A 328 19.24 -13.98 -1.88
CA TRP A 328 18.21 -14.36 -2.83
C TRP A 328 18.14 -13.49 -4.10
N LEU A 329 18.69 -12.28 -4.09
CA LEU A 329 18.72 -11.44 -5.29
C LEU A 329 19.41 -12.19 -6.44
N PRO A 330 18.72 -12.37 -7.57
CA PRO A 330 19.29 -13.10 -8.69
C PRO A 330 20.33 -12.25 -9.43
N GLN A 331 21.40 -12.89 -9.91
CA GLN A 331 22.48 -12.25 -10.66
C GLN A 331 22.85 -13.09 -11.90
N GLY A 332 23.43 -12.43 -12.90
CA GLY A 332 23.97 -13.07 -14.10
C GLY A 332 22.96 -14.01 -14.79
N ASN A 333 23.43 -15.14 -15.27
CA ASN A 333 22.62 -16.13 -16.01
C ASN A 333 21.38 -16.62 -15.23
N ARG A 334 21.47 -16.67 -13.90
CA ARG A 334 20.32 -17.04 -13.07
C ARG A 334 19.19 -16.00 -13.19
N ARG A 335 19.53 -14.71 -13.26
CA ARG A 335 18.55 -13.64 -13.42
C ARG A 335 17.81 -13.76 -14.75
N GLU A 336 18.51 -14.11 -15.83
CA GLU A 336 17.92 -14.30 -17.16
C GLU A 336 16.97 -15.50 -17.20
N GLN A 337 17.35 -16.63 -16.59
CA GLN A 337 16.50 -17.82 -16.48
C GLN A 337 15.20 -17.50 -15.67
N LEU A 338 15.34 -16.74 -14.60
CA LEU A 338 14.20 -16.34 -13.77
C LEU A 338 13.31 -15.31 -14.48
N LEU A 339 13.87 -14.45 -15.34
CA LEU A 339 13.08 -13.57 -16.20
C LEU A 339 12.18 -14.39 -17.12
N GLN A 340 12.73 -15.44 -17.75
CA GLN A 340 11.93 -16.31 -18.62
C GLN A 340 10.82 -17.02 -17.83
N SER A 341 11.12 -17.54 -16.64
CA SER A 341 10.12 -18.17 -15.76
C SER A 341 9.02 -17.19 -15.33
N ALA A 342 9.37 -15.94 -15.07
CA ALA A 342 8.43 -14.90 -14.70
C ALA A 342 7.53 -14.48 -15.89
N ILE A 343 8.10 -14.38 -17.09
CA ILE A 343 7.33 -14.15 -18.33
C ILE A 343 6.36 -15.30 -18.59
N ASP A 344 6.82 -16.54 -18.41
CA ASP A 344 6.00 -17.72 -18.59
C ASP A 344 4.83 -17.76 -17.60
N LEU A 345 5.07 -17.31 -16.36
CA LEU A 345 4.03 -17.27 -15.32
C LEU A 345 3.01 -16.17 -15.55
N TRP A 346 3.44 -14.96 -15.88
CA TRP A 346 2.57 -13.79 -15.85
C TRP A 346 2.16 -13.25 -17.22
N TYR A 347 2.93 -13.50 -18.27
CA TYR A 347 2.74 -12.84 -19.56
C TYR A 347 2.52 -13.79 -20.76
N LYS A 348 2.68 -15.09 -20.57
CA LYS A 348 2.23 -16.03 -21.59
C LYS A 348 0.71 -16.20 -21.49
N PRO A 349 -0.01 -16.17 -22.61
CA PRO A 349 -1.42 -16.56 -22.63
C PRO A 349 -1.51 -18.01 -22.12
N GLU A 350 -2.42 -18.27 -21.19
CA GLU A 350 -2.80 -19.65 -20.88
C GLU A 350 -3.21 -20.31 -22.19
N SER A 351 -2.53 -21.38 -22.58
CA SER A 351 -2.97 -22.24 -23.67
C SER A 351 -4.31 -22.85 -23.27
N LEU A 352 -5.40 -22.29 -23.82
CA LEU A 352 -6.76 -22.79 -23.70
C LEU A 352 -6.85 -24.25 -24.19
#